data_501ef9ba99e74e2c3f8718548ffa859a
#
_entry.id   501ef9ba99e74e2c3f8718548ffa859a
#
_cell.length_a   1.000
_cell.length_b   1.000
_cell.length_c   1.000
_cell.angle_alpha   90.00
_cell.angle_beta   90.00
_cell.angle_gamma   90.00
#
_symmetry.space_group_name_H-M   'P 1'
#
loop_
_entity.id
_entity.type
_entity.pdbx_description
1 polymer ?
#
loop_
_entity_poly.entity_id
_entity_poly.type
_entity_poly.pdbx_seq_one_letter_code
_entity_poly.pdbx_strand_id
1 'polypeptide(L)'
;MDAVEIHDAGGPYAAKGFFYRDMKMDSLVPSDIVAWDESGISDKVLDSFEKTVQYCKKNNIELVCVTSPITPTTSVNGYSEQAGAYFTRLCEEYGVEYYDFNLLTMDTLPRTDDDFFDEEGHMLGELADRYSDILASVLLDKCDKSTAFYGTYAQLEQAVYENYVTK
;
A
#
# COMPACT_ATOMS: atom_id res chain seq x y z
N MET A 1 5.62 -13.92 -33.43
CA MET A 1 5.30 -12.59 -32.86
C MET A 1 6.42 -12.29 -31.90
N ASP A 2 7.32 -11.42 -32.33
CA ASP A 2 8.42 -11.00 -31.47
C ASP A 2 7.82 -10.23 -30.29
N ALA A 3 8.21 -10.60 -29.07
CA ALA A 3 7.79 -9.90 -27.87
C ALA A 3 8.26 -8.43 -27.99
N VAL A 4 7.33 -7.50 -28.00
CA VAL A 4 7.66 -6.09 -27.88
C VAL A 4 8.26 -5.91 -26.50
N GLU A 5 9.58 -5.66 -26.42
CA GLU A 5 10.19 -5.24 -25.18
C GLU A 5 9.63 -3.87 -24.82
N ILE A 6 8.74 -3.83 -23.85
CA ILE A 6 8.22 -2.59 -23.28
C ILE A 6 9.18 -2.23 -22.16
N HIS A 7 9.98 -1.21 -22.37
CA HIS A 7 10.81 -0.61 -21.34
C HIS A 7 10.11 0.63 -20.79
N ASP A 8 9.75 0.59 -19.51
CA ASP A 8 9.45 1.79 -18.74
C ASP A 8 10.73 2.30 -18.09
N ALA A 9 10.77 3.58 -17.71
CA ALA A 9 11.91 4.22 -17.05
C ALA A 9 12.32 3.60 -15.72
N GLY A 10 11.62 2.57 -15.26
CA GLY A 10 11.81 1.94 -13.95
C GLY A 10 12.17 0.45 -13.97
N GLY A 11 12.36 -0.18 -15.15
CA GLY A 11 12.76 -1.59 -15.20
C GLY A 11 12.03 -2.42 -16.26
N PRO A 12 12.38 -3.70 -16.42
CA PRO A 12 11.78 -4.56 -17.44
C PRO A 12 10.33 -4.93 -17.09
N TYR A 13 9.51 -4.98 -18.11
CA TYR A 13 8.16 -5.55 -18.00
C TYR A 13 8.25 -7.05 -17.75
N ALA A 14 7.75 -7.50 -16.59
CA ALA A 14 7.79 -8.91 -16.23
C ALA A 14 6.60 -9.69 -16.79
N ALA A 15 5.38 -9.32 -16.44
CA ALA A 15 4.14 -9.92 -16.96
C ALA A 15 2.89 -9.17 -16.46
N LYS A 16 1.76 -9.29 -17.17
CA LYS A 16 0.41 -8.90 -16.69
C LYS A 16 0.31 -7.48 -16.11
N GLY A 17 1.06 -6.54 -16.68
CA GLY A 17 1.10 -5.15 -16.19
C GLY A 17 2.13 -4.88 -15.10
N PHE A 18 2.92 -5.88 -14.71
CA PHE A 18 3.96 -5.73 -13.68
C PHE A 18 5.30 -5.34 -14.31
N PHE A 19 5.86 -4.22 -13.83
CA PHE A 19 7.23 -3.77 -14.13
C PHE A 19 8.10 -4.07 -12.93
N TYR A 20 9.15 -4.85 -13.11
CA TYR A 20 10.11 -5.16 -12.06
C TYR A 20 11.11 -4.03 -11.93
N ARG A 21 10.99 -3.21 -10.89
CA ARG A 21 11.89 -2.09 -10.62
C ARG A 21 13.07 -2.58 -9.80
N ASP A 22 14.29 -2.40 -10.32
CA ASP A 22 15.55 -2.83 -9.69
C ASP A 22 16.45 -1.65 -9.30
N MET A 23 16.08 -0.42 -9.66
CA MET A 23 16.85 0.79 -9.38
C MET A 23 15.98 1.84 -8.72
N LYS A 24 16.56 2.56 -7.76
CA LYS A 24 15.98 3.73 -7.13
C LYS A 24 16.16 4.97 -8.02
N MET A 25 15.28 5.94 -7.95
CA MET A 25 15.50 7.23 -8.62
C MET A 25 16.69 7.96 -8.00
N ASP A 26 17.58 8.52 -8.85
CA ASP A 26 18.82 9.20 -8.43
C ASP A 26 18.59 10.50 -7.64
N SER A 27 17.44 11.10 -7.73
CA SER A 27 17.07 12.25 -6.91
C SER A 27 15.57 12.26 -6.67
N LEU A 28 15.18 11.90 -5.45
CA LEU A 28 13.86 12.22 -4.95
C LEU A 28 13.86 13.73 -4.66
N VAL A 29 13.19 14.51 -5.51
CA VAL A 29 12.73 15.81 -5.05
C VAL A 29 11.61 15.47 -4.07
N PRO A 30 11.73 15.85 -2.78
CA PRO A 30 10.62 15.65 -1.86
C PRO A 30 9.39 16.24 -2.52
N SER A 31 8.46 15.40 -2.92
CA SER A 31 7.15 15.87 -3.34
C SER A 31 6.58 16.57 -2.11
N ASP A 32 6.08 17.78 -2.29
CA ASP A 32 5.31 18.41 -1.21
C ASP A 32 4.29 17.38 -0.77
N ILE A 33 4.45 16.83 0.44
CA ILE A 33 3.49 15.87 1.01
C ILE A 33 2.17 16.62 1.06
N VAL A 34 1.32 16.33 0.08
CA VAL A 34 0.01 16.96 0.00
C VAL A 34 -0.80 16.45 1.18
N ALA A 35 -1.25 17.37 2.02
CA ALA A 35 -2.15 17.03 3.12
C ALA A 35 -3.34 16.23 2.58
N TRP A 36 -3.52 15.02 3.09
CA TRP A 36 -4.71 14.26 2.75
C TRP A 36 -5.94 14.97 3.33
N ASP A 37 -6.92 15.21 2.48
CA ASP A 37 -8.14 15.91 2.85
C ASP A 37 -9.35 15.15 2.30
N GLU A 38 -10.18 14.66 3.22
CA GLU A 38 -11.42 13.97 2.92
C GLU A 38 -12.34 14.81 2.01
N SER A 39 -12.35 16.14 2.17
CA SER A 39 -13.17 17.05 1.36
C SER A 39 -12.74 17.10 -0.12
N GLY A 40 -11.53 16.63 -0.43
CA GLY A 40 -11.03 16.50 -1.80
C GLY A 40 -11.60 15.31 -2.56
N ILE A 41 -12.29 14.39 -1.87
CA ILE A 41 -12.89 13.22 -2.51
C ILE A 41 -14.21 13.64 -3.16
N SER A 42 -14.26 13.59 -4.48
CA SER A 42 -15.46 13.99 -5.21
C SER A 42 -16.59 12.96 -5.11
N ASP A 43 -17.85 13.42 -5.13
CA ASP A 43 -19.04 12.57 -5.18
C ASP A 43 -18.96 11.53 -6.31
N LYS A 44 -18.35 11.90 -7.44
CA LYS A 44 -18.16 11.00 -8.58
C LYS A 44 -17.27 9.79 -8.24
N VAL A 45 -16.26 9.98 -7.40
CA VAL A 45 -15.39 8.90 -6.94
C VAL A 45 -16.16 7.98 -6.00
N LEU A 46 -16.91 8.54 -5.06
CA LEU A 46 -17.76 7.78 -4.14
C LEU A 46 -18.84 6.98 -4.88
N ASP A 47 -19.54 7.62 -5.83
CA ASP A 47 -20.51 6.93 -6.71
C ASP A 47 -19.88 5.77 -7.48
N SER A 48 -18.64 5.92 -7.93
CA SER A 48 -17.94 4.88 -8.66
C SER A 48 -17.55 3.71 -7.74
N PHE A 49 -17.11 4.01 -6.53
CA PHE A 49 -16.85 3.02 -5.51
C PHE A 49 -18.13 2.24 -5.15
N GLU A 50 -19.23 2.94 -4.87
CA GLU A 50 -20.53 2.32 -4.57
C GLU A 50 -20.98 1.39 -5.69
N LYS A 51 -20.92 1.83 -6.95
CA LYS A 51 -21.26 0.99 -8.12
C LYS A 51 -20.39 -0.26 -8.20
N THR A 52 -19.10 -0.16 -7.87
CA THR A 52 -18.19 -1.30 -7.82
C THR A 52 -18.61 -2.30 -6.74
N VAL A 53 -18.91 -1.80 -5.53
CA VAL A 53 -19.41 -2.64 -4.43
C VAL A 53 -20.70 -3.35 -4.81
N GLN A 54 -21.66 -2.60 -5.38
CA GLN A 54 -22.96 -3.17 -5.81
C GLN A 54 -22.77 -4.23 -6.92
N TYR A 55 -21.87 -3.98 -7.88
CA TYR A 55 -21.56 -4.94 -8.92
C TYR A 55 -20.96 -6.23 -8.34
N CYS A 56 -20.00 -6.12 -7.42
CA CYS A 56 -19.39 -7.26 -6.77
C CYS A 56 -20.43 -8.08 -5.98
N LYS A 57 -21.24 -7.41 -5.17
CA LYS A 57 -22.33 -8.06 -4.39
C LYS A 57 -23.32 -8.79 -5.31
N LYS A 58 -23.75 -8.14 -6.41
CA LYS A 58 -24.70 -8.72 -7.37
C LYS A 58 -24.15 -9.97 -8.06
N ASN A 59 -22.84 -10.05 -8.27
CA ASN A 59 -22.20 -11.14 -9.00
C ASN A 59 -21.52 -12.16 -8.07
N ASN A 60 -21.73 -12.09 -6.76
CA ASN A 60 -21.09 -12.93 -5.74
C ASN A 60 -19.54 -12.88 -5.84
N ILE A 61 -19.01 -11.70 -6.09
CA ILE A 61 -17.56 -11.42 -6.07
C ILE A 61 -17.22 -10.86 -4.70
N GLU A 62 -16.28 -11.48 -4.01
CA GLU A 62 -15.70 -10.94 -2.80
C GLU A 62 -14.81 -9.74 -3.15
N LEU A 63 -15.13 -8.58 -2.59
CA LEU A 63 -14.35 -7.36 -2.75
C LEU A 63 -13.57 -7.09 -1.46
N VAL A 64 -12.26 -6.97 -1.59
CA VAL A 64 -11.36 -6.56 -0.52
C VAL A 64 -10.64 -5.30 -0.97
N CYS A 65 -10.63 -4.30 -0.11
CA CYS A 65 -9.86 -3.07 -0.32
C CYS A 65 -8.56 -3.12 0.47
N VAL A 66 -7.49 -2.60 -0.11
CA VAL A 66 -6.19 -2.56 0.54
C VAL A 66 -5.51 -1.22 0.31
N THR A 67 -4.76 -0.72 1.29
CA THR A 67 -3.74 0.30 1.10
C THR A 67 -2.39 -0.39 1.09
N SER A 68 -1.65 -0.29 -0.01
CA SER A 68 -0.29 -0.85 -0.11
C SER A 68 0.69 -0.05 0.75
N PRO A 69 1.74 -0.68 1.31
CA PRO A 69 2.77 0.05 2.05
C PRO A 69 3.43 1.12 1.19
N ILE A 70 3.67 2.26 1.79
CA ILE A 70 4.54 3.32 1.28
C ILE A 70 5.83 3.37 2.10
N THR A 71 6.76 4.28 1.77
CA THR A 71 8.01 4.41 2.52
C THR A 71 7.73 4.60 4.02
N PRO A 72 8.48 3.93 4.92
CA PRO A 72 8.29 4.04 6.35
C PRO A 72 8.27 5.49 6.86
N THR A 73 9.21 6.33 6.40
CA THR A 73 9.27 7.73 6.83
C THR A 73 8.05 8.53 6.36
N THR A 74 7.56 8.32 5.14
CA THR A 74 6.35 8.99 4.65
C THR A 74 5.11 8.50 5.40
N SER A 75 5.04 7.20 5.70
CA SER A 75 3.87 6.61 6.39
C SER A 75 3.63 7.21 7.79
N VAL A 76 4.70 7.64 8.47
CA VAL A 76 4.60 8.22 9.83
C VAL A 76 4.61 9.76 9.85
N ASN A 77 5.19 10.38 8.85
CA ASN A 77 5.25 11.86 8.76
C ASN A 77 4.11 12.47 7.95
N GLY A 78 3.32 11.63 7.28
CA GLY A 78 2.25 12.06 6.40
C GLY A 78 0.87 11.97 7.02
N TYR A 79 -0.10 11.85 6.16
CA TYR A 79 -1.52 11.77 6.52
C TYR A 79 -2.06 10.34 6.42
N SER A 80 -1.17 9.32 6.47
CA SER A 80 -1.54 7.92 6.29
C SER A 80 -2.53 7.44 7.34
N GLU A 81 -2.38 7.86 8.60
CA GLU A 81 -3.33 7.54 9.67
C GLU A 81 -4.72 8.08 9.37
N GLN A 82 -4.82 9.33 8.89
CA GLN A 82 -6.10 9.96 8.56
C GLN A 82 -6.76 9.28 7.35
N ALA A 83 -5.97 8.98 6.32
CA ALA A 83 -6.45 8.26 5.14
C ALA A 83 -6.90 6.84 5.51
N GLY A 84 -6.11 6.10 6.28
CA GLY A 84 -6.44 4.77 6.77
C GLY A 84 -7.74 4.75 7.59
N ALA A 85 -7.90 5.72 8.49
CA ALA A 85 -9.14 5.88 9.27
C ALA A 85 -10.36 6.17 8.39
N TYR A 86 -10.20 7.00 7.35
CA TYR A 86 -11.26 7.26 6.38
C TYR A 86 -11.65 5.99 5.61
N PHE A 87 -10.68 5.29 5.03
CA PHE A 87 -10.97 4.07 4.25
C PHE A 87 -11.54 2.95 5.12
N THR A 88 -11.12 2.85 6.37
CA THR A 88 -11.74 1.93 7.34
C THR A 88 -13.23 2.22 7.48
N ARG A 89 -13.61 3.47 7.80
CA ARG A 89 -15.02 3.86 7.94
C ARG A 89 -15.80 3.65 6.64
N LEU A 90 -15.25 4.06 5.50
CA LEU A 90 -15.90 3.90 4.20
C LEU A 90 -16.17 2.42 3.90
N CYS A 91 -15.19 1.57 4.06
CA CYS A 91 -15.34 0.14 3.79
C CYS A 91 -16.31 -0.54 4.77
N GLU A 92 -16.28 -0.15 6.06
CA GLU A 92 -17.25 -0.61 7.07
C GLU A 92 -18.69 -0.25 6.68
N GLU A 93 -18.93 1.00 6.24
CA GLU A 93 -20.25 1.47 5.80
C GLU A 93 -20.82 0.62 4.65
N TYR A 94 -19.96 0.23 3.72
CA TYR A 94 -20.36 -0.61 2.58
C TYR A 94 -20.27 -2.11 2.85
N GLY A 95 -19.78 -2.52 4.02
CA GLY A 95 -19.58 -3.93 4.38
C GLY A 95 -18.55 -4.61 3.46
N VAL A 96 -17.46 -3.91 3.21
CA VAL A 96 -16.29 -4.35 2.42
C VAL A 96 -15.12 -4.55 3.38
N GLU A 97 -14.38 -5.62 3.22
CA GLU A 97 -13.17 -5.85 4.00
C GLU A 97 -12.06 -4.90 3.58
N TYR A 98 -11.33 -4.33 4.55
CA TYR A 98 -10.24 -3.40 4.31
C TYR A 98 -9.00 -3.75 5.13
N TYR A 99 -7.84 -3.70 4.50
CA TYR A 99 -6.55 -3.84 5.17
C TYR A 99 -5.63 -2.66 4.85
N ASP A 100 -5.15 -2.00 5.89
CA ASP A 100 -4.09 -1.00 5.76
C ASP A 100 -2.73 -1.68 5.94
N PHE A 101 -2.08 -2.01 4.82
CA PHE A 101 -0.77 -2.67 4.84
C PHE A 101 0.39 -1.74 5.23
N ASN A 102 0.17 -0.43 5.38
CA ASN A 102 1.15 0.42 6.06
C ASN A 102 1.42 -0.07 7.49
N LEU A 103 0.40 -0.64 8.12
CA LEU A 103 0.48 -1.17 9.47
C LEU A 103 1.14 -2.56 9.57
N LEU A 104 1.62 -3.16 8.48
CA LEU A 104 2.42 -4.38 8.61
C LEU A 104 3.61 -4.13 9.52
N THR A 105 3.84 -5.06 10.47
CA THR A 105 4.98 -4.96 11.37
C THR A 105 6.30 -5.07 10.61
N MET A 106 7.37 -4.47 11.13
CA MET A 106 8.70 -4.57 10.53
C MET A 106 9.25 -6.01 10.59
N ASP A 107 8.72 -6.86 11.46
CA ASP A 107 9.05 -8.28 11.50
C ASP A 107 8.36 -9.05 10.38
N THR A 108 7.11 -8.69 10.06
CA THR A 108 6.32 -9.34 8.99
C THR A 108 6.81 -8.93 7.61
N LEU A 109 7.00 -7.63 7.39
CA LEU A 109 7.56 -7.07 6.16
C LEU A 109 8.73 -6.14 6.51
N PRO A 110 9.95 -6.67 6.67
CA PRO A 110 11.13 -5.85 6.83
C PRO A 110 11.29 -4.92 5.64
N ARG A 111 11.31 -3.60 5.88
CA ARG A 111 11.41 -2.59 4.83
C ARG A 111 12.06 -1.32 5.34
N THR A 112 12.72 -0.63 4.44
CA THR A 112 13.30 0.70 4.63
C THR A 112 12.86 1.60 3.48
N ASP A 113 13.13 2.90 3.54
CA ASP A 113 12.84 3.81 2.43
C ASP A 113 13.64 3.42 1.17
N ASP A 114 14.79 2.73 1.33
CA ASP A 114 15.61 2.26 0.22
C ASP A 114 15.01 1.09 -0.56
N ASP A 115 13.99 0.45 -0.04
CA ASP A 115 13.24 -0.62 -0.72
C ASP A 115 12.15 -0.06 -1.68
N PHE A 116 12.07 1.27 -1.80
CA PHE A 116 11.12 1.93 -2.68
C PHE A 116 11.84 2.71 -3.79
N PHE A 117 11.20 2.75 -4.95
CA PHE A 117 11.69 3.49 -6.11
C PHE A 117 11.60 5.00 -5.89
N ASP A 118 10.54 5.45 -5.23
CA ASP A 118 10.24 6.85 -4.94
C ASP A 118 9.49 7.02 -3.61
N GLU A 119 9.25 8.27 -3.22
CA GLU A 119 8.51 8.62 -2.00
C GLU A 119 7.00 8.39 -2.12
N GLU A 120 6.48 8.20 -3.33
CA GLU A 120 5.07 7.91 -3.59
C GLU A 120 4.69 6.47 -3.23
N GLY A 121 5.68 5.63 -2.91
CA GLY A 121 5.47 4.26 -2.45
C GLY A 121 5.51 3.20 -3.55
N HIS A 122 6.12 3.50 -4.70
CA HIS A 122 6.38 2.47 -5.69
C HIS A 122 7.49 1.55 -5.19
N MET A 123 7.14 0.31 -4.87
CA MET A 123 8.08 -0.68 -4.35
C MET A 123 9.10 -1.10 -5.41
N LEU A 124 10.35 -1.34 -4.97
CA LEU A 124 11.30 -2.11 -5.75
C LEU A 124 10.86 -3.57 -5.85
N GLY A 125 11.32 -4.28 -6.89
CA GLY A 125 10.86 -5.63 -7.22
C GLY A 125 10.97 -6.61 -6.06
N GLU A 126 12.09 -6.60 -5.32
CA GLU A 126 12.28 -7.51 -4.18
C GLU A 126 11.29 -7.25 -3.03
N LEU A 127 10.97 -5.98 -2.75
CA LEU A 127 9.95 -5.66 -1.77
C LEU A 127 8.56 -6.04 -2.28
N ALA A 128 8.27 -5.78 -3.55
CA ALA A 128 6.99 -6.10 -4.17
C ALA A 128 6.71 -7.61 -4.16
N ASP A 129 7.73 -8.45 -4.40
CA ASP A 129 7.62 -9.91 -4.32
C ASP A 129 7.27 -10.35 -2.89
N ARG A 130 8.03 -9.87 -1.88
CA ARG A 130 7.76 -10.18 -0.47
C ARG A 130 6.36 -9.70 -0.02
N TYR A 131 5.98 -8.49 -0.43
CA TYR A 131 4.66 -7.94 -0.15
C TYR A 131 3.55 -8.79 -0.78
N SER A 132 3.74 -9.24 -2.02
CA SER A 132 2.75 -10.08 -2.72
C SER A 132 2.49 -11.41 -2.00
N ASP A 133 3.54 -12.04 -1.47
CA ASP A 133 3.42 -13.26 -0.69
C ASP A 133 2.66 -13.05 0.63
N ILE A 134 2.94 -11.93 1.31
CA ILE A 134 2.23 -11.54 2.55
C ILE A 134 0.77 -11.22 2.25
N LEU A 135 0.50 -10.42 1.21
CA LEU A 135 -0.85 -10.10 0.78
C LEU A 135 -1.66 -11.38 0.52
N ALA A 136 -1.09 -12.32 -0.24
CA ALA A 136 -1.72 -13.61 -0.49
C ALA A 136 -1.98 -14.39 0.82
N SER A 137 -1.04 -14.37 1.77
CA SER A 137 -1.19 -15.03 3.06
C SER A 137 -2.29 -14.41 3.92
N VAL A 138 -2.42 -13.09 3.90
CA VAL A 138 -3.49 -12.35 4.60
C VAL A 138 -4.86 -12.68 4.01
N LEU A 139 -4.98 -12.60 2.68
CA LEU A 139 -6.25 -12.83 1.97
C LEU A 139 -6.71 -14.30 2.04
N LEU A 140 -5.78 -15.24 2.20
CA LEU A 140 -6.07 -16.67 2.34
C LEU A 140 -6.15 -17.15 3.80
N ASP A 141 -6.17 -16.24 4.77
CA ASP A 141 -6.16 -16.53 6.21
C ASP A 141 -5.05 -17.51 6.64
N LYS A 142 -3.88 -17.40 6.03
CA LYS A 142 -2.70 -18.24 6.31
C LYS A 142 -1.70 -17.59 7.28
N CYS A 143 -1.93 -16.36 7.68
CA CYS A 143 -1.13 -15.68 8.69
C CYS A 143 -1.99 -15.26 9.88
N ASP A 144 -1.35 -15.14 11.04
CA ASP A 144 -1.98 -14.55 12.22
C ASP A 144 -1.99 -13.02 12.08
N LYS A 145 -3.14 -12.48 11.69
CA LYS A 145 -3.33 -11.04 11.49
C LYS A 145 -3.08 -10.23 12.77
N SER A 146 -3.26 -10.82 13.96
CA SER A 146 -3.06 -10.12 15.24
C SER A 146 -1.58 -9.84 15.53
N THR A 147 -0.67 -10.60 14.94
CA THR A 147 0.78 -10.43 15.07
C THR A 147 1.41 -9.81 13.83
N ALA A 148 0.75 -9.92 12.67
CA ALA A 148 1.26 -9.40 11.42
C ALA A 148 1.13 -7.87 11.30
N PHE A 149 0.19 -7.25 12.01
CA PHE A 149 -0.08 -5.82 11.94
C PHE A 149 0.11 -5.12 13.28
N TYR A 150 0.63 -3.89 13.24
CA TYR A 150 0.51 -2.97 14.37
C TYR A 150 -0.95 -2.60 14.57
N GLY A 151 -1.37 -2.44 15.82
CA GLY A 151 -2.74 -2.05 16.14
C GLY A 151 -3.01 -0.55 15.92
N THR A 152 -1.96 0.27 15.84
CA THR A 152 -2.04 1.73 15.68
C THR A 152 -0.86 2.29 14.91
N TYR A 153 -1.05 3.47 14.31
CA TYR A 153 0.04 4.23 13.69
C TYR A 153 1.11 4.69 14.71
N ALA A 154 0.75 4.93 15.97
CA ALA A 154 1.72 5.24 17.02
C ALA A 154 2.72 4.09 17.25
N GLN A 155 2.28 2.83 17.14
CA GLN A 155 3.18 1.67 17.21
C GLN A 155 4.09 1.58 16.00
N LEU A 156 3.58 1.88 14.80
CA LEU A 156 4.38 1.96 13.58
C LEU A 156 5.43 3.07 13.70
N GLU A 157 5.04 4.26 14.16
CA GLU A 157 5.94 5.40 14.37
C GLU A 157 7.10 5.05 15.32
N GLN A 158 6.78 4.42 16.45
CA GLN A 158 7.79 3.97 17.39
C GLN A 158 8.76 2.97 16.74
N ALA A 159 8.26 2.00 15.98
CA ALA A 159 9.09 1.00 15.31
C ALA A 159 9.98 1.62 14.22
N VAL A 160 9.44 2.59 13.45
CA VAL A 160 10.22 3.34 12.46
C VAL A 160 11.33 4.13 13.15
N TYR A 161 11.00 4.86 14.22
CA TYR A 161 11.97 5.63 14.99
C TYR A 161 13.11 4.75 15.55
N GLU A 162 12.79 3.62 16.14
CA GLU A 162 13.77 2.67 16.69
C GLU A 162 14.70 2.11 15.61
N ASN A 163 14.20 1.87 14.41
CA ASN A 163 14.99 1.33 13.31
C ASN A 163 15.86 2.36 12.60
N TYR A 164 15.47 3.63 12.57
CA TYR A 164 16.16 4.68 11.80
C TYR A 164 17.00 5.63 12.68
N VAL A 165 16.65 5.85 13.94
CA VAL A 165 17.31 6.84 14.79
C VAL A 165 18.33 6.20 15.72
N THR A 166 18.25 4.90 16.00
CA THR A 166 19.12 4.19 16.93
C THR A 166 20.26 3.42 16.25
N LYS A 167 20.42 3.51 14.93
CA LYS A 167 21.54 2.99 14.15
C LYS A 167 22.39 4.13 13.60
#